data_d68fa8e7d07cfddf63c70890f387a244
#
_entry.id   d68fa8e7d07cfddf63c70890f387a244
#
_cell.length_a   1.000
_cell.length_b   1.000
_cell.length_c   1.000
_cell.angle_alpha   90.00
_cell.angle_beta   90.00
_cell.angle_gamma   90.00
#
_symmetry.space_group_name_H-M   'P 1'
#
loop_
_entity.id
_entity.type
_entity.pdbx_description
1 polymer ?
#
loop_
_entity_poly.entity_id
_entity_poly.type
_entity_poly.pdbx_seq_one_letter_code
_entity_poly.pdbx_strand_id
1 'polypeptide(L)'
;MPSALKTGEVLRARYRILKIIGQGGMGSIYLADDIRLEGRQCAVKEVEHDKTLPVELVRQARDQFQTEATVLARLDHPNLPKVSDYFSSGVRDYIVMDYVPGKDLRAMMLEARQADTFLPEKDVLDWASQLADALTYLHNQQPSILHRDIKPGNLKVTPSNLLKLVDFGLVKLAAPGEITITILQGRGTALYTPLEQYGGDSGHTDARSDIYSFGATLYHLLTNQPPVDARERFLHPEAMIMPRQLNPAISMRVERAILWAMGLHPDDRPQTVEDFRQALLGDFIPSTRTQFIRPVVSLRAFFARPPERTLFLITLVLSALTLLFTLFK
;
A
#
# COMPACT_ATOMS: atom_id res chain seq x y z
N MET A 1 -1.91 -4.52 26.66
CA MET A 1 -1.65 -5.24 25.39
C MET A 1 -2.32 -6.57 25.46
N PRO A 2 -3.05 -7.02 24.44
CA PRO A 2 -3.62 -8.35 24.41
C PRO A 2 -2.52 -9.40 24.51
N SER A 3 -2.77 -10.48 25.22
CA SER A 3 -1.80 -11.57 25.30
C SER A 3 -1.73 -12.29 23.95
N ALA A 4 -0.56 -12.27 23.30
CA ALA A 4 -0.31 -13.08 22.13
C ALA A 4 -0.60 -14.57 22.41
N LEU A 5 -1.05 -15.30 21.40
CA LEU A 5 -1.22 -16.75 21.49
C LEU A 5 0.10 -17.42 21.83
N LYS A 6 0.03 -18.46 22.67
CA LYS A 6 1.23 -19.19 23.11
C LYS A 6 1.59 -20.30 22.12
N THR A 7 2.87 -20.59 22.00
CA THR A 7 3.33 -21.79 21.29
C THR A 7 2.66 -23.04 21.87
N GLY A 8 2.15 -23.91 21.01
CA GLY A 8 1.41 -25.11 21.36
C GLY A 8 -0.09 -24.89 21.55
N GLU A 9 -0.57 -23.66 21.64
CA GLU A 9 -2.01 -23.34 21.70
C GLU A 9 -2.71 -23.84 20.43
N VAL A 10 -3.91 -24.43 20.59
CA VAL A 10 -4.66 -25.00 19.46
C VAL A 10 -5.94 -24.23 19.25
N LEU A 11 -6.05 -23.59 18.11
CA LEU A 11 -7.26 -22.89 17.69
C LEU A 11 -8.19 -23.86 16.95
N ARG A 12 -9.50 -23.78 17.26
CA ARG A 12 -10.56 -24.59 16.60
C ARG A 12 -10.28 -26.11 16.54
N ALA A 13 -9.54 -26.65 17.51
CA ALA A 13 -9.07 -28.05 17.51
C ALA A 13 -8.40 -28.47 16.19
N ARG A 14 -7.75 -27.51 15.50
CA ARG A 14 -7.15 -27.76 14.19
C ARG A 14 -5.80 -27.04 13.99
N TYR A 15 -5.64 -25.81 14.43
CA TYR A 15 -4.46 -25.02 14.12
C TYR A 15 -3.58 -24.88 15.35
N ARG A 16 -2.46 -25.61 15.40
CA ARG A 16 -1.47 -25.57 16.49
C ARG A 16 -0.47 -24.46 16.22
N ILE A 17 -0.46 -23.44 17.08
CA ILE A 17 0.46 -22.32 16.98
C ILE A 17 1.90 -22.79 17.22
N LEU A 18 2.81 -22.47 16.30
CA LEU A 18 4.24 -22.78 16.41
C LEU A 18 5.02 -21.57 16.92
N LYS A 19 4.84 -20.42 16.25
CA LYS A 19 5.54 -19.16 16.59
C LYS A 19 4.86 -17.96 15.93
N ILE A 20 5.18 -16.77 16.44
CA ILE A 20 4.83 -15.52 15.79
C ILE A 20 5.78 -15.31 14.60
N ILE A 21 5.24 -14.95 13.44
CA ILE A 21 5.98 -14.63 12.21
C ILE A 21 5.77 -13.20 11.74
N GLY A 22 4.82 -12.48 12.33
CA GLY A 22 4.56 -11.07 12.09
C GLY A 22 3.78 -10.45 13.24
N GLN A 23 4.03 -9.18 13.54
CA GLN A 23 3.30 -8.43 14.56
C GLN A 23 3.15 -6.98 14.12
N GLY A 24 1.95 -6.45 14.22
CA GLY A 24 1.62 -5.08 13.83
C GLY A 24 0.53 -4.47 14.71
N GLY A 25 0.13 -3.26 14.39
CA GLY A 25 -0.89 -2.51 15.15
C GLY A 25 -2.28 -3.13 15.14
N MET A 26 -2.58 -4.00 14.17
CA MET A 26 -3.90 -4.62 14.00
C MET A 26 -3.96 -6.07 14.51
N GLY A 27 -2.84 -6.64 14.95
CA GLY A 27 -2.79 -8.01 15.42
C GLY A 27 -1.47 -8.71 15.12
N SER A 28 -1.49 -10.02 15.23
CA SER A 28 -0.34 -10.90 15.06
C SER A 28 -0.57 -11.91 13.94
N ILE A 29 0.51 -12.33 13.29
CA ILE A 29 0.51 -13.42 12.33
C ILE A 29 1.33 -14.55 12.91
N TYR A 30 0.76 -15.73 12.95
CA TYR A 30 1.36 -16.94 13.50
C TYR A 30 1.65 -17.96 12.42
N LEU A 31 2.77 -18.65 12.52
CA LEU A 31 2.96 -19.94 11.87
C LEU A 31 2.24 -20.99 12.69
N ALA A 32 1.45 -21.82 12.04
CA ALA A 32 0.73 -22.92 12.69
C ALA A 32 0.79 -24.21 11.86
N ASP A 33 0.70 -25.37 12.53
CA ASP A 33 0.43 -26.65 11.88
C ASP A 33 -1.07 -26.89 11.76
N ASP A 34 -1.52 -27.34 10.61
CA ASP A 34 -2.87 -27.88 10.43
C ASP A 34 -2.86 -29.35 10.86
N ILE A 35 -3.25 -29.63 12.12
CA ILE A 35 -3.21 -30.99 12.69
C ILE A 35 -4.14 -32.01 12.03
N ARG A 36 -5.06 -31.55 11.13
CA ARG A 36 -5.89 -32.45 10.30
C ARG A 36 -5.21 -32.87 9.01
N LEU A 37 -4.19 -32.13 8.59
CA LEU A 37 -3.43 -32.38 7.37
C LEU A 37 -1.94 -32.45 7.74
N GLU A 38 -1.47 -33.65 8.06
CA GLU A 38 -0.11 -33.88 8.50
C GLU A 38 0.92 -33.24 7.56
N GLY A 39 1.88 -32.49 8.14
CA GLY A 39 2.92 -31.78 7.39
C GLY A 39 2.49 -30.45 6.77
N ARG A 40 1.19 -30.07 6.83
CA ARG A 40 0.73 -28.80 6.31
C ARG A 40 0.95 -27.68 7.33
N GLN A 41 1.74 -26.68 6.92
CA GLN A 41 1.87 -25.41 7.65
C GLN A 41 0.99 -24.34 7.03
N CYS A 42 0.45 -23.48 7.89
CA CYS A 42 -0.37 -22.34 7.51
C CYS A 42 0.03 -21.07 8.27
N ALA A 43 -0.30 -19.92 7.73
CA ALA A 43 -0.24 -18.64 8.40
C ALA A 43 -1.62 -18.32 8.98
N VAL A 44 -1.68 -17.99 10.28
CA VAL A 44 -2.90 -17.59 10.97
C VAL A 44 -2.78 -16.11 11.32
N LYS A 45 -3.53 -15.25 10.64
CA LYS A 45 -3.62 -13.82 10.93
C LYS A 45 -4.71 -13.58 11.96
N GLU A 46 -4.35 -13.00 13.09
CA GLU A 46 -5.23 -12.59 14.16
C GLU A 46 -5.54 -11.10 14.03
N VAL A 47 -6.81 -10.74 14.17
CA VAL A 47 -7.26 -9.35 14.32
C VAL A 47 -8.06 -9.24 15.61
N GLU A 48 -7.66 -8.34 16.48
CA GLU A 48 -8.39 -8.06 17.72
C GLU A 48 -9.19 -6.76 17.57
N HIS A 49 -10.49 -6.85 17.87
CA HIS A 49 -11.35 -5.67 17.88
C HIS A 49 -11.23 -4.92 19.20
N ASP A 50 -11.21 -3.61 19.11
CA ASP A 50 -11.14 -2.73 20.28
C ASP A 50 -12.41 -2.89 21.13
N LYS A 51 -12.22 -3.35 22.36
CA LYS A 51 -13.30 -3.58 23.34
C LYS A 51 -13.93 -2.30 23.89
N THR A 52 -13.28 -1.16 23.66
CA THR A 52 -13.77 0.15 24.11
C THR A 52 -14.78 0.76 23.14
N LEU A 53 -14.87 0.19 21.91
CA LEU A 53 -15.83 0.64 20.91
C LEU A 53 -17.26 0.19 21.25
N PRO A 54 -18.29 0.97 20.86
CA PRO A 54 -19.68 0.55 20.93
C PRO A 54 -19.89 -0.80 20.25
N VAL A 55 -20.76 -1.64 20.84
CA VAL A 55 -21.04 -3.00 20.35
C VAL A 55 -21.41 -3.03 18.87
N GLU A 56 -22.14 -2.02 18.42
CA GLU A 56 -22.57 -1.90 17.03
C GLU A 56 -21.37 -1.69 16.06
N LEU A 57 -20.38 -0.86 16.45
CA LEU A 57 -19.17 -0.66 15.65
C LEU A 57 -18.28 -1.91 15.62
N VAL A 58 -18.22 -2.65 16.73
CA VAL A 58 -17.52 -3.95 16.76
C VAL A 58 -18.20 -4.96 15.84
N ARG A 59 -19.54 -4.98 15.82
CA ARG A 59 -20.32 -5.84 14.93
C ARG A 59 -20.05 -5.49 13.48
N GLN A 60 -20.13 -4.22 13.09
CA GLN A 60 -19.83 -3.75 11.74
C GLN A 60 -18.41 -4.12 11.30
N ALA A 61 -17.41 -3.94 12.17
CA ALA A 61 -16.04 -4.32 11.89
C ALA A 61 -15.87 -5.83 11.62
N ARG A 62 -16.61 -6.68 12.38
CA ARG A 62 -16.63 -8.13 12.15
C ARG A 62 -17.30 -8.52 10.85
N ASP A 63 -18.45 -7.93 10.54
CA ASP A 63 -19.19 -8.19 9.30
C ASP A 63 -18.35 -7.80 8.10
N GLN A 64 -17.64 -6.66 8.17
CA GLN A 64 -16.69 -6.24 7.16
C GLN A 64 -15.53 -7.22 7.02
N PHE A 65 -14.91 -7.64 8.15
CA PHE A 65 -13.81 -8.61 8.13
C PHE A 65 -14.22 -9.96 7.52
N GLN A 66 -15.43 -10.44 7.83
CA GLN A 66 -15.99 -11.66 7.24
C GLN A 66 -16.21 -11.50 5.73
N THR A 67 -16.73 -10.37 5.30
CA THR A 67 -16.92 -10.06 3.86
C THR A 67 -15.59 -10.08 3.13
N GLU A 68 -14.58 -9.42 3.69
CA GLU A 68 -13.22 -9.39 3.14
C GLU A 68 -12.59 -10.79 3.08
N ALA A 69 -12.69 -11.57 4.17
CA ALA A 69 -12.22 -12.96 4.19
C ALA A 69 -12.89 -13.82 3.10
N THR A 70 -14.19 -13.62 2.88
CA THR A 70 -14.94 -14.33 1.82
C THR A 70 -14.46 -13.98 0.43
N VAL A 71 -14.15 -12.70 0.19
CA VAL A 71 -13.58 -12.23 -1.09
C VAL A 71 -12.19 -12.83 -1.30
N LEU A 72 -11.32 -12.76 -0.28
CA LEU A 72 -9.96 -13.32 -0.35
C LEU A 72 -9.96 -14.84 -0.58
N ALA A 73 -10.92 -15.55 -0.03
CA ALA A 73 -11.05 -17.01 -0.21
C ALA A 73 -11.37 -17.44 -1.65
N ARG A 74 -11.91 -16.52 -2.45
CA ARG A 74 -12.22 -16.76 -3.89
C ARG A 74 -11.03 -16.49 -4.80
N LEU A 75 -10.00 -15.79 -4.29
CA LEU A 75 -8.82 -15.48 -5.10
C LEU A 75 -7.97 -16.72 -5.32
N ASP A 76 -7.56 -16.91 -6.57
CA ASP A 76 -6.68 -18.01 -6.98
C ASP A 76 -5.65 -17.48 -7.98
N HIS A 77 -4.46 -17.18 -7.49
CA HIS A 77 -3.37 -16.64 -8.29
C HIS A 77 -2.02 -17.11 -7.74
N PRO A 78 -1.04 -17.51 -8.60
CA PRO A 78 0.24 -18.04 -8.13
C PRO A 78 1.02 -17.09 -7.23
N ASN A 79 0.87 -15.79 -7.39
CA ASN A 79 1.58 -14.78 -6.60
C ASN A 79 0.80 -14.30 -5.34
N LEU A 80 -0.33 -14.94 -5.00
CA LEU A 80 -1.10 -14.67 -3.80
C LEU A 80 -1.14 -15.90 -2.88
N PRO A 81 -1.13 -15.75 -1.55
CA PRO A 81 -1.45 -16.87 -0.64
C PRO A 81 -2.94 -17.19 -0.72
N LYS A 82 -3.29 -18.47 -0.73
CA LYS A 82 -4.69 -18.91 -0.73
C LYS A 82 -5.25 -18.89 0.68
N VAL A 83 -6.41 -18.24 0.88
CA VAL A 83 -7.15 -18.30 2.13
C VAL A 83 -7.91 -19.62 2.20
N SER A 84 -7.76 -20.35 3.31
CA SER A 84 -8.31 -21.70 3.48
C SER A 84 -9.36 -21.79 4.58
N ASP A 85 -9.39 -20.87 5.52
CA ASP A 85 -10.38 -20.85 6.60
C ASP A 85 -10.52 -19.43 7.21
N TYR A 86 -11.66 -19.19 7.83
CA TYR A 86 -11.95 -18.00 8.60
C TYR A 86 -12.80 -18.39 9.80
N PHE A 87 -12.52 -17.79 10.98
CA PHE A 87 -13.34 -18.01 12.16
C PHE A 87 -13.14 -16.92 13.22
N SER A 88 -14.14 -16.80 14.11
CA SER A 88 -14.09 -15.92 15.27
C SER A 88 -13.92 -16.73 16.56
N SER A 89 -13.18 -16.20 17.52
CA SER A 89 -13.07 -16.75 18.87
C SER A 89 -13.01 -15.61 19.88
N GLY A 90 -14.05 -15.46 20.67
CA GLY A 90 -14.20 -14.35 21.61
C GLY A 90 -14.28 -13.00 20.89
N VAL A 91 -13.33 -12.11 21.17
CA VAL A 91 -13.22 -10.77 20.56
C VAL A 91 -12.23 -10.72 19.41
N ARG A 92 -11.73 -11.86 18.95
CA ARG A 92 -10.72 -11.99 17.92
C ARG A 92 -11.27 -12.71 16.71
N ASP A 93 -10.86 -12.25 15.56
CA ASP A 93 -11.12 -12.88 14.28
C ASP A 93 -9.82 -13.40 13.67
N TYR A 94 -9.91 -14.52 12.96
CA TYR A 94 -8.77 -15.22 12.40
C TYR A 94 -9.00 -15.54 10.95
N ILE A 95 -7.98 -15.27 10.12
CA ILE A 95 -7.89 -15.76 8.74
C ILE A 95 -6.75 -16.76 8.68
N VAL A 96 -7.01 -17.92 8.09
CA VAL A 96 -6.00 -18.95 7.85
C VAL A 96 -5.68 -18.97 6.36
N MET A 97 -4.40 -18.88 6.05
CA MET A 97 -3.92 -18.86 4.66
C MET A 97 -2.65 -19.71 4.51
N ASP A 98 -2.23 -19.90 3.27
CA ASP A 98 -0.99 -20.63 2.99
C ASP A 98 0.19 -19.92 3.68
N TYR A 99 1.04 -20.72 4.32
CA TYR A 99 2.33 -20.21 4.78
C TYR A 99 3.27 -20.08 3.59
N VAL A 100 3.83 -18.90 3.42
CA VAL A 100 4.81 -18.61 2.38
C VAL A 100 6.22 -18.72 2.98
N PRO A 101 6.99 -19.76 2.66
CA PRO A 101 8.40 -19.85 3.10
C PRO A 101 9.27 -18.84 2.34
N GLY A 102 10.45 -18.55 2.87
CA GLY A 102 11.41 -17.64 2.25
C GLY A 102 11.51 -16.28 2.94
N LYS A 103 12.34 -15.40 2.36
CA LYS A 103 12.60 -14.06 2.89
C LYS A 103 11.66 -13.05 2.25
N ASP A 104 11.30 -12.01 2.98
CA ASP A 104 10.70 -10.83 2.37
C ASP A 104 11.77 -9.94 1.72
N LEU A 105 11.33 -9.10 0.77
CA LEU A 105 12.25 -8.23 0.03
C LEU A 105 12.91 -7.17 0.92
N ARG A 106 12.28 -6.81 2.05
CA ARG A 106 12.91 -5.92 3.03
C ARG A 106 14.14 -6.58 3.66
N ALA A 107 14.03 -7.84 4.06
CA ALA A 107 15.15 -8.58 4.63
C ALA A 107 16.28 -8.73 3.60
N MET A 108 15.96 -9.08 2.35
CA MET A 108 16.95 -9.23 1.27
C MET A 108 17.66 -7.90 0.96
N MET A 109 16.91 -6.80 0.91
CA MET A 109 17.49 -5.45 0.72
C MET A 109 18.40 -5.04 1.89
N LEU A 110 18.02 -5.34 3.13
CA LEU A 110 18.84 -5.03 4.29
C LEU A 110 20.15 -5.84 4.30
N GLU A 111 20.12 -7.10 3.86
CA GLU A 111 21.32 -7.93 3.67
C GLU A 111 22.23 -7.33 2.60
N ALA A 112 21.68 -6.93 1.45
CA ALA A 112 22.45 -6.27 0.39
C ALA A 112 23.09 -4.95 0.90
N ARG A 113 22.32 -4.16 1.62
CA ARG A 113 22.82 -2.92 2.24
C ARG A 113 23.95 -3.17 3.26
N GLN A 114 23.84 -4.22 4.07
CA GLN A 114 24.89 -4.60 5.02
C GLN A 114 26.19 -5.05 4.33
N ALA A 115 26.06 -5.61 3.12
CA ALA A 115 27.18 -5.98 2.27
C ALA A 115 27.69 -4.83 1.38
N ASP A 116 27.20 -3.60 1.61
CA ASP A 116 27.49 -2.39 0.80
C ASP A 116 27.21 -2.59 -0.69
N THR A 117 26.12 -3.33 -0.99
CA THR A 117 25.68 -3.62 -2.35
C THR A 117 24.20 -3.25 -2.53
N PHE A 118 23.73 -3.31 -3.77
CA PHE A 118 22.31 -3.16 -4.12
C PHE A 118 21.74 -4.49 -4.61
N LEU A 119 20.44 -4.66 -4.51
CA LEU A 119 19.76 -5.75 -5.22
C LEU A 119 19.96 -5.56 -6.73
N PRO A 120 20.29 -6.63 -7.50
CA PRO A 120 20.44 -6.52 -8.95
C PRO A 120 19.14 -6.06 -9.60
N GLU A 121 19.22 -5.06 -10.50
CA GLU A 121 18.06 -4.53 -11.22
C GLU A 121 17.26 -5.65 -11.90
N LYS A 122 17.96 -6.61 -12.52
CA LYS A 122 17.33 -7.76 -13.18
C LYS A 122 16.41 -8.53 -12.24
N ASP A 123 16.88 -8.87 -11.03
CA ASP A 123 16.12 -9.66 -10.08
C ASP A 123 14.90 -8.86 -9.59
N VAL A 124 15.09 -7.56 -9.32
CA VAL A 124 14.00 -6.67 -8.93
C VAL A 124 12.94 -6.55 -10.03
N LEU A 125 13.35 -6.50 -11.31
CA LEU A 125 12.42 -6.45 -12.44
C LEU A 125 11.69 -7.78 -12.65
N ASP A 126 12.34 -8.93 -12.42
CA ASP A 126 11.69 -10.24 -12.47
C ASP A 126 10.59 -10.34 -11.40
N TRP A 127 10.85 -9.84 -10.18
CA TRP A 127 9.82 -9.76 -9.12
C TRP A 127 8.76 -8.71 -9.41
N ALA A 128 9.13 -7.59 -10.01
CA ALA A 128 8.18 -6.55 -10.42
C ALA A 128 7.18 -7.07 -11.47
N SER A 129 7.64 -7.90 -12.42
CA SER A 129 6.75 -8.56 -13.38
C SER A 129 5.71 -9.44 -12.69
N GLN A 130 6.13 -10.25 -11.72
CA GLN A 130 5.25 -11.12 -10.95
C GLN A 130 4.26 -10.32 -10.07
N LEU A 131 4.71 -9.20 -9.50
CA LEU A 131 3.84 -8.29 -8.73
C LEU A 131 2.80 -7.64 -9.65
N ALA A 132 3.21 -7.23 -10.86
CA ALA A 132 2.30 -6.66 -11.84
C ALA A 132 1.20 -7.66 -12.24
N ASP A 133 1.53 -8.94 -12.41
CA ASP A 133 0.55 -10.00 -12.70
C ASP A 133 -0.47 -10.13 -11.56
N ALA A 134 -0.01 -10.16 -10.30
CA ALA A 134 -0.88 -10.23 -9.12
C ALA A 134 -1.81 -9.01 -9.03
N LEU A 135 -1.28 -7.80 -9.21
CA LEU A 135 -2.08 -6.57 -9.11
C LEU A 135 -3.08 -6.45 -10.26
N THR A 136 -2.69 -6.83 -11.49
CA THR A 136 -3.61 -6.87 -12.63
C THR A 136 -4.75 -7.85 -12.36
N TYR A 137 -4.46 -9.02 -11.80
CA TYR A 137 -5.49 -9.98 -11.41
C TYR A 137 -6.45 -9.40 -10.35
N LEU A 138 -5.94 -8.73 -9.31
CA LEU A 138 -6.74 -8.12 -8.25
C LEU A 138 -7.62 -6.98 -8.79
N HIS A 139 -7.04 -6.09 -9.59
CA HIS A 139 -7.76 -4.93 -10.13
C HIS A 139 -8.85 -5.31 -11.13
N ASN A 140 -8.74 -6.47 -11.78
CA ASN A 140 -9.76 -7.00 -12.72
C ASN A 140 -10.87 -7.80 -12.03
N GLN A 141 -10.85 -7.97 -10.71
CA GLN A 141 -11.96 -8.59 -9.99
C GLN A 141 -13.20 -7.69 -10.02
N GLN A 142 -14.38 -8.27 -9.74
CA GLN A 142 -15.63 -7.53 -9.64
C GLN A 142 -16.30 -7.79 -8.28
N PRO A 143 -16.33 -6.79 -7.39
CA PRO A 143 -15.70 -5.45 -7.52
C PRO A 143 -14.18 -5.50 -7.55
N SER A 144 -13.54 -4.44 -8.08
CA SER A 144 -12.08 -4.31 -8.11
C SER A 144 -11.48 -4.36 -6.70
N ILE A 145 -10.41 -5.10 -6.55
CA ILE A 145 -9.73 -5.31 -5.26
C ILE A 145 -8.43 -4.52 -5.25
N LEU A 146 -8.29 -3.63 -4.26
CA LEU A 146 -7.09 -2.83 -4.04
C LEU A 146 -6.31 -3.41 -2.85
N HIS A 147 -4.98 -3.53 -2.99
CA HIS A 147 -4.13 -4.07 -1.92
C HIS A 147 -3.81 -3.04 -0.83
N ARG A 148 -3.53 -1.80 -1.19
CA ARG A 148 -3.32 -0.61 -0.32
C ARG A 148 -2.15 -0.67 0.68
N ASP A 149 -1.39 -1.74 0.72
CA ASP A 149 -0.22 -1.89 1.60
C ASP A 149 0.95 -2.58 0.89
N ILE A 150 1.25 -2.14 -0.36
CA ILE A 150 2.39 -2.66 -1.13
C ILE A 150 3.66 -2.03 -0.58
N LYS A 151 4.56 -2.87 -0.05
CA LYS A 151 5.86 -2.48 0.51
C LYS A 151 6.80 -3.68 0.54
N PRO A 152 8.13 -3.49 0.65
CA PRO A 152 9.10 -4.59 0.63
C PRO A 152 8.83 -5.70 1.65
N GLY A 153 8.30 -5.36 2.84
CA GLY A 153 7.99 -6.34 3.89
C GLY A 153 6.79 -7.24 3.58
N ASN A 154 5.91 -6.84 2.64
CA ASN A 154 4.74 -7.61 2.22
C ASN A 154 4.99 -8.40 0.92
N LEU A 155 6.23 -8.41 0.42
CA LEU A 155 6.66 -9.13 -0.77
C LEU A 155 7.65 -10.23 -0.36
N LYS A 156 7.23 -11.49 -0.41
CA LYS A 156 8.07 -12.63 -0.04
C LYS A 156 8.51 -13.39 -1.28
N VAL A 157 9.77 -13.77 -1.30
CA VAL A 157 10.36 -14.61 -2.36
C VAL A 157 10.56 -16.00 -1.81
N THR A 158 9.91 -16.98 -2.44
CA THR A 158 10.07 -18.39 -2.10
C THR A 158 11.43 -18.93 -2.54
N PRO A 159 11.89 -20.09 -2.03
CA PRO A 159 13.11 -20.73 -2.50
C PRO A 159 13.15 -21.03 -4.00
N SER A 160 11.98 -21.15 -4.65
CA SER A 160 11.85 -21.31 -6.11
C SER A 160 11.79 -19.98 -6.89
N ASN A 161 12.15 -18.87 -6.27
CA ASN A 161 12.10 -17.51 -6.84
C ASN A 161 10.69 -17.06 -7.25
N LEU A 162 9.65 -17.64 -6.64
CA LEU A 162 8.28 -17.16 -6.82
C LEU A 162 7.99 -16.04 -5.82
N LEU A 163 7.60 -14.86 -6.34
CA LEU A 163 7.13 -13.76 -5.50
C LEU A 163 5.72 -14.05 -5.00
N LYS A 164 5.48 -13.78 -3.73
CA LYS A 164 4.15 -13.80 -3.12
C LYS A 164 3.86 -12.45 -2.46
N LEU A 165 2.77 -11.82 -2.87
CA LEU A 165 2.22 -10.63 -2.22
C LEU A 165 1.41 -11.09 -1.02
N VAL A 166 1.95 -10.88 0.18
CA VAL A 166 1.36 -11.31 1.45
C VAL A 166 0.78 -10.13 2.20
N ASP A 167 0.04 -10.42 3.26
CA ASP A 167 -0.53 -9.43 4.18
C ASP A 167 -1.43 -8.42 3.47
N PHE A 168 -2.51 -8.94 2.91
CA PHE A 168 -3.64 -8.08 2.54
C PHE A 168 -4.04 -7.31 3.79
N GLY A 169 -3.57 -6.06 3.90
CA GLY A 169 -4.13 -5.12 4.86
C GLY A 169 -5.60 -5.04 4.55
N LEU A 170 -6.47 -5.41 5.49
CA LEU A 170 -7.93 -5.54 5.34
C LEU A 170 -8.42 -4.98 4.00
N VAL A 171 -8.69 -5.86 3.05
CA VAL A 171 -9.03 -5.53 1.67
C VAL A 171 -10.25 -4.65 1.72
N LYS A 172 -10.11 -3.39 1.31
CA LYS A 172 -11.25 -2.52 1.14
C LYS A 172 -11.81 -2.76 -0.24
N LEU A 173 -12.99 -3.34 -0.30
CA LEU A 173 -13.78 -3.35 -1.53
C LEU A 173 -14.02 -1.88 -1.91
N ALA A 174 -13.81 -1.55 -3.17
CA ALA A 174 -14.11 -0.22 -3.71
C ALA A 174 -15.63 -0.08 -3.86
N ALA A 175 -16.35 0.07 -2.74
CA ALA A 175 -17.79 0.35 -2.74
C ALA A 175 -18.00 1.85 -2.58
N PRO A 176 -18.76 2.51 -3.49
CA PRO A 176 -19.10 3.93 -3.35
C PRO A 176 -19.95 4.15 -2.10
N GLY A 177 -19.53 5.04 -1.21
CA GLY A 177 -20.36 5.58 -0.11
C GLY A 177 -20.17 4.93 1.26
N GLU A 178 -19.25 3.99 1.48
CA GLU A 178 -18.97 3.47 2.82
C GLU A 178 -17.86 4.29 3.51
N ILE A 179 -18.19 4.81 4.70
CA ILE A 179 -17.22 5.44 5.61
C ILE A 179 -16.32 4.34 6.14
N THR A 180 -15.14 4.22 5.57
CA THR A 180 -14.15 3.24 6.05
C THR A 180 -13.30 3.90 7.12
N ILE A 181 -13.37 3.39 8.36
CA ILE A 181 -12.45 3.78 9.44
C ILE A 181 -11.05 3.32 9.03
N THR A 182 -10.28 4.22 8.42
CA THR A 182 -8.86 3.96 8.11
C THR A 182 -8.11 4.03 9.43
N ILE A 183 -7.82 2.88 10.04
CA ILE A 183 -6.88 2.83 11.15
C ILE A 183 -5.52 3.19 10.57
N LEU A 184 -4.95 4.29 11.04
CA LEU A 184 -3.65 4.81 10.64
C LEU A 184 -2.61 3.69 10.70
N GLN A 185 -2.13 3.30 9.54
CA GLN A 185 -1.02 2.36 9.41
C GLN A 185 0.22 2.95 10.08
N GLY A 186 1.06 2.11 10.69
CA GLY A 186 2.24 2.56 11.42
C GLY A 186 3.21 3.40 10.56
N ARG A 187 4.06 4.20 11.20
CA ARG A 187 5.02 5.13 10.56
C ARG A 187 5.80 4.55 9.36
N GLY A 188 6.07 3.24 9.35
CA GLY A 188 6.81 2.59 8.25
C GLY A 188 6.03 2.43 6.95
N THR A 189 4.70 2.45 6.98
CA THR A 189 3.85 2.33 5.78
C THR A 189 3.65 3.68 5.09
N ALA A 190 3.71 4.79 5.83
CA ALA A 190 3.53 6.14 5.30
C ALA A 190 4.45 6.46 4.10
N LEU A 191 5.65 5.91 4.07
CA LEU A 191 6.63 6.12 3.00
C LEU A 191 6.20 5.55 1.63
N TYR A 192 5.23 4.63 1.61
CA TYR A 192 4.70 4.00 0.40
C TYR A 192 3.27 4.44 0.10
N THR A 193 2.68 5.29 0.95
CA THR A 193 1.28 5.69 0.89
C THR A 193 1.12 6.95 0.04
N PRO A 194 0.28 6.94 -1.01
CA PRO A 194 0.01 8.13 -1.81
C PRO A 194 -0.89 9.13 -1.08
N LEU A 195 -0.94 10.38 -1.56
CA LEU A 195 -1.65 11.49 -0.91
C LEU A 195 -3.13 11.24 -0.69
N GLU A 196 -3.81 10.64 -1.66
CA GLU A 196 -5.24 10.37 -1.60
C GLU A 196 -5.66 9.39 -0.51
N GLN A 197 -4.71 8.62 0.05
CA GLN A 197 -4.99 7.73 1.18
C GLN A 197 -4.93 8.41 2.55
N TYR A 198 -4.47 9.66 2.63
CA TYR A 198 -4.43 10.42 3.88
C TYR A 198 -5.72 11.21 4.17
N GLY A 199 -6.49 11.53 3.16
CA GLY A 199 -7.81 12.13 3.32
C GLY A 199 -8.81 11.04 3.74
N GLY A 200 -9.47 11.18 4.90
CA GLY A 200 -10.43 10.20 5.42
C GLY A 200 -11.64 9.88 4.50
N ASP A 201 -11.68 10.44 3.32
CA ASP A 201 -12.70 10.24 2.31
C ASP A 201 -12.24 9.15 1.33
N SER A 202 -12.71 7.92 1.54
CA SER A 202 -12.35 6.74 0.75
C SER A 202 -12.78 6.81 -0.72
N GLY A 203 -13.47 7.87 -1.13
CA GLY A 203 -14.03 8.05 -2.47
C GLY A 203 -13.01 8.25 -3.60
N HIS A 204 -11.73 8.44 -3.28
CA HIS A 204 -10.71 8.76 -4.28
C HIS A 204 -9.60 7.72 -4.44
N THR A 205 -9.66 6.59 -3.71
CA THR A 205 -8.65 5.53 -3.79
C THR A 205 -9.03 4.52 -4.88
N ASP A 206 -8.18 4.35 -5.89
CA ASP A 206 -8.35 3.40 -6.98
C ASP A 206 -7.04 2.61 -7.27
N ALA A 207 -7.02 1.85 -8.38
CA ALA A 207 -5.86 1.06 -8.81
C ALA A 207 -4.55 1.86 -8.88
N ARG A 208 -4.62 3.16 -9.13
CA ARG A 208 -3.46 4.06 -9.23
C ARG A 208 -2.79 4.31 -7.88
N SER A 209 -3.49 4.06 -6.78
CA SER A 209 -2.89 4.08 -5.43
C SER A 209 -1.94 2.91 -5.21
N ASP A 210 -2.31 1.71 -5.67
CA ASP A 210 -1.41 0.55 -5.66
C ASP A 210 -0.20 0.76 -6.59
N ILE A 211 -0.40 1.40 -7.75
CA ILE A 211 0.69 1.74 -8.68
C ILE A 211 1.71 2.69 -8.03
N TYR A 212 1.25 3.70 -7.26
CA TYR A 212 2.15 4.55 -6.50
C TYR A 212 2.98 3.75 -5.48
N SER A 213 2.31 2.92 -4.68
CA SER A 213 2.96 2.08 -3.65
C SER A 213 3.94 1.08 -4.28
N PHE A 214 3.63 0.56 -5.46
CA PHE A 214 4.52 -0.29 -6.25
C PHE A 214 5.77 0.49 -6.70
N GLY A 215 5.62 1.68 -7.28
CA GLY A 215 6.74 2.56 -7.65
C GLY A 215 7.62 2.91 -6.45
N ALA A 216 7.02 3.30 -5.31
CA ALA A 216 7.70 3.59 -4.05
C ALA A 216 8.47 2.37 -3.51
N THR A 217 7.91 1.17 -3.68
CA THR A 217 8.55 -0.10 -3.32
C THR A 217 9.79 -0.34 -4.19
N LEU A 218 9.69 -0.21 -5.51
CA LEU A 218 10.83 -0.37 -6.43
C LEU A 218 11.93 0.67 -6.17
N TYR A 219 11.54 1.93 -5.91
CA TYR A 219 12.49 2.96 -5.49
C TYR A 219 13.32 2.47 -4.31
N HIS A 220 12.66 2.01 -3.24
CA HIS A 220 13.36 1.56 -2.03
C HIS A 220 14.25 0.34 -2.28
N LEU A 221 13.76 -0.67 -3.01
CA LEU A 221 14.52 -1.89 -3.31
C LEU A 221 15.80 -1.62 -4.09
N LEU A 222 15.75 -0.69 -5.06
CA LEU A 222 16.87 -0.39 -5.94
C LEU A 222 17.85 0.64 -5.37
N THR A 223 17.42 1.45 -4.39
CA THR A 223 18.24 2.52 -3.83
C THR A 223 18.73 2.27 -2.40
N ASN A 224 18.23 1.19 -1.73
CA ASN A 224 18.43 0.94 -0.30
C ASN A 224 17.95 2.09 0.61
N GLN A 225 17.23 3.08 0.06
CA GLN A 225 16.68 4.22 0.79
C GLN A 225 15.18 4.34 0.50
N PRO A 226 14.34 4.50 1.53
CA PRO A 226 12.92 4.71 1.31
C PRO A 226 12.72 6.07 0.61
N PRO A 227 11.67 6.19 -0.22
CA PRO A 227 11.31 7.48 -0.79
C PRO A 227 10.85 8.44 0.32
N VAL A 228 10.90 9.72 0.03
CA VAL A 228 10.31 10.75 0.89
C VAL A 228 8.78 10.60 0.92
N ASP A 229 8.16 10.77 2.08
CA ASP A 229 6.70 10.74 2.26
C ASP A 229 5.99 11.65 1.26
N ALA A 230 4.86 11.21 0.72
CA ALA A 230 4.13 11.94 -0.32
C ALA A 230 3.69 13.35 0.12
N ARG A 231 3.36 13.54 1.40
CA ARG A 231 3.00 14.85 1.96
C ARG A 231 4.21 15.78 2.02
N GLU A 232 5.37 15.27 2.42
CA GLU A 232 6.60 16.03 2.43
C GLU A 232 7.02 16.42 1.00
N ARG A 233 6.91 15.49 0.05
CA ARG A 233 7.14 15.77 -1.38
C ARG A 233 6.16 16.79 -1.97
N PHE A 234 4.94 16.84 -1.47
CA PHE A 234 3.96 17.84 -1.88
C PHE A 234 4.36 19.25 -1.43
N LEU A 235 4.89 19.37 -0.21
CA LEU A 235 5.36 20.63 0.38
C LEU A 235 6.75 21.02 -0.14
N HIS A 236 7.62 20.04 -0.33
CA HIS A 236 9.03 20.16 -0.69
C HIS A 236 9.37 19.24 -1.88
N PRO A 237 9.00 19.61 -3.13
CA PRO A 237 9.23 18.78 -4.30
C PRO A 237 10.70 18.41 -4.53
N GLU A 238 11.62 19.28 -4.08
CA GLU A 238 13.08 19.11 -4.14
C GLU A 238 13.63 18.05 -3.19
N ALA A 239 12.85 17.60 -2.20
CA ALA A 239 13.29 16.60 -1.23
C ALA A 239 13.49 15.20 -1.85
N MET A 240 12.91 14.95 -3.03
CA MET A 240 13.02 13.67 -3.73
C MET A 240 14.37 13.53 -4.42
N ILE A 241 15.18 12.59 -3.97
CA ILE A 241 16.46 12.24 -4.63
C ILE A 241 16.15 11.30 -5.81
N MET A 242 16.79 11.56 -6.96
CA MET A 242 16.61 10.71 -8.14
C MET A 242 17.23 9.32 -7.91
N PRO A 243 16.56 8.23 -8.30
CA PRO A 243 17.06 6.86 -8.08
C PRO A 243 18.51 6.65 -8.53
N ARG A 244 18.89 7.18 -9.70
CA ARG A 244 20.24 7.03 -10.24
C ARG A 244 21.31 7.89 -9.54
N GLN A 245 20.91 8.89 -8.78
CA GLN A 245 21.85 9.62 -7.90
C GLN A 245 22.27 8.76 -6.70
N LEU A 246 21.40 7.87 -6.24
CA LEU A 246 21.66 6.94 -5.14
C LEU A 246 22.32 5.65 -5.63
N ASN A 247 21.88 5.13 -6.77
CA ASN A 247 22.41 3.93 -7.40
C ASN A 247 22.57 4.15 -8.92
N PRO A 248 23.76 4.53 -9.39
CA PRO A 248 24.03 4.77 -10.82
C PRO A 248 23.83 3.57 -11.74
N ALA A 249 23.78 2.34 -11.19
CA ALA A 249 23.55 1.12 -11.94
C ALA A 249 22.09 0.96 -12.43
N ILE A 250 21.16 1.75 -11.88
CA ILE A 250 19.76 1.75 -12.32
C ILE A 250 19.70 2.27 -13.77
N SER A 251 19.00 1.56 -14.64
CA SER A 251 18.78 1.99 -16.03
C SER A 251 17.88 3.24 -16.06
N MET A 252 18.10 4.10 -17.07
CA MET A 252 17.30 5.32 -17.26
C MET A 252 15.81 5.01 -17.45
N ARG A 253 15.49 3.86 -18.08
CA ARG A 253 14.11 3.40 -18.26
C ARG A 253 13.45 3.14 -16.93
N VAL A 254 14.10 2.37 -16.06
CA VAL A 254 13.57 2.00 -14.73
C VAL A 254 13.40 3.24 -13.86
N GLU A 255 14.37 4.15 -13.82
CA GLU A 255 14.24 5.41 -13.11
C GLU A 255 13.00 6.20 -13.57
N ARG A 256 12.82 6.37 -14.89
CA ARG A 256 11.67 7.10 -15.43
C ARG A 256 10.34 6.44 -15.13
N ALA A 257 10.28 5.11 -15.22
CA ALA A 257 9.07 4.37 -14.90
C ALA A 257 8.70 4.51 -13.42
N ILE A 258 9.67 4.37 -12.51
CA ILE A 258 9.47 4.58 -11.06
C ILE A 258 8.94 5.99 -10.77
N LEU A 259 9.58 7.01 -11.33
CA LEU A 259 9.17 8.40 -11.12
C LEU A 259 7.77 8.67 -11.67
N TRP A 260 7.40 8.06 -12.80
CA TRP A 260 6.05 8.15 -13.35
C TRP A 260 5.01 7.51 -12.42
N ALA A 261 5.26 6.30 -11.93
CA ALA A 261 4.37 5.64 -10.97
C ALA A 261 4.20 6.46 -9.67
N MET A 262 5.25 7.15 -9.25
CA MET A 262 5.25 7.98 -8.04
C MET A 262 4.76 9.41 -8.26
N GLY A 263 4.05 9.72 -9.35
CA GLY A 263 3.35 10.98 -9.56
C GLY A 263 2.46 11.32 -8.35
N LEU A 264 2.47 12.58 -7.87
CA LEU A 264 1.68 12.96 -6.68
C LEU A 264 0.18 12.95 -6.97
N HIS A 265 -0.23 13.42 -8.16
CA HIS A 265 -1.62 13.35 -8.58
C HIS A 265 -1.88 12.00 -9.30
N PRO A 266 -3.00 11.29 -9.01
CA PRO A 266 -3.31 10.01 -9.66
C PRO A 266 -3.33 10.08 -11.20
N ASP A 267 -3.82 11.18 -11.79
CA ASP A 267 -3.86 11.36 -13.24
C ASP A 267 -2.48 11.51 -13.89
N ASP A 268 -1.45 11.81 -13.09
CA ASP A 268 -0.06 11.92 -13.56
C ASP A 268 0.67 10.57 -13.55
N ARG A 269 0.02 9.49 -13.09
CA ARG A 269 0.58 8.13 -12.99
C ARG A 269 0.18 7.26 -14.19
N PRO A 270 0.79 6.07 -14.35
CA PRO A 270 0.22 5.01 -15.19
C PRO A 270 -1.24 4.78 -14.79
N GLN A 271 -2.13 4.67 -15.76
CA GLN A 271 -3.55 4.49 -15.47
C GLN A 271 -3.90 3.04 -15.16
N THR A 272 -3.06 2.10 -15.63
CA THR A 272 -3.17 0.67 -15.34
C THR A 272 -1.81 0.10 -14.90
N VAL A 273 -1.85 -1.03 -14.21
CA VAL A 273 -0.63 -1.78 -13.85
C VAL A 273 0.10 -2.24 -15.11
N GLU A 274 -0.63 -2.55 -16.18
CA GLU A 274 -0.05 -2.95 -17.46
C GLU A 274 0.74 -1.80 -18.12
N ASP A 275 0.23 -0.55 -18.08
CA ASP A 275 0.98 0.62 -18.56
C ASP A 275 2.30 0.77 -17.79
N PHE A 276 2.26 0.55 -16.46
CA PHE A 276 3.46 0.61 -15.64
C PHE A 276 4.44 -0.53 -15.98
N ARG A 277 3.94 -1.75 -16.17
CA ARG A 277 4.74 -2.90 -16.59
C ARG A 277 5.43 -2.66 -17.93
N GLN A 278 4.72 -2.12 -18.92
CA GLN A 278 5.29 -1.77 -20.20
C GLN A 278 6.39 -0.69 -20.11
N ALA A 279 6.24 0.27 -19.21
CA ALA A 279 7.27 1.27 -18.94
C ALA A 279 8.51 0.67 -18.27
N LEU A 280 8.34 -0.33 -17.38
CA LEU A 280 9.44 -1.00 -16.69
C LEU A 280 10.20 -1.98 -17.60
N LEU A 281 9.48 -2.82 -18.35
CA LEU A 281 10.01 -4.02 -19.00
C LEU A 281 9.96 -3.94 -20.53
N GLY A 282 9.08 -3.14 -21.11
CA GLY A 282 8.88 -3.02 -22.56
C GLY A 282 9.74 -1.94 -23.21
N ASP A 283 9.40 -1.62 -24.45
CA ASP A 283 10.07 -0.57 -25.23
C ASP A 283 9.48 0.83 -24.98
N PHE A 284 8.40 0.92 -24.24
CA PHE A 284 7.76 2.19 -23.89
C PHE A 284 8.59 2.94 -22.84
N ILE A 285 9.13 4.10 -23.21
CA ILE A 285 9.81 5.00 -22.28
C ILE A 285 8.85 6.17 -22.02
N PRO A 286 8.34 6.33 -20.79
CA PRO A 286 7.50 7.47 -20.45
C PRO A 286 8.23 8.77 -20.80
N SER A 287 7.57 9.66 -21.54
CA SER A 287 8.10 11.00 -21.73
C SER A 287 8.12 11.69 -20.38
N THR A 288 9.32 11.97 -19.86
CA THR A 288 9.47 12.88 -18.72
C THR A 288 9.05 14.27 -19.17
N ARG A 289 7.75 14.55 -19.20
CA ARG A 289 7.31 15.91 -18.93
C ARG A 289 7.73 16.16 -17.51
N THR A 290 8.71 17.02 -17.36
CA THR A 290 9.28 17.48 -16.10
C THR A 290 8.17 18.07 -15.22
N GLN A 291 7.41 17.22 -14.54
CA GLN A 291 6.39 17.65 -13.56
C GLN A 291 7.01 18.07 -12.23
N PHE A 292 8.35 18.01 -12.14
CA PHE A 292 9.06 18.45 -10.94
C PHE A 292 9.03 19.96 -10.71
N ILE A 293 8.60 20.73 -11.70
CA ILE A 293 8.37 22.16 -11.56
C ILE A 293 7.12 22.49 -12.38
N ARG A 294 5.94 22.31 -11.81
CA ARG A 294 4.88 23.25 -12.19
C ARG A 294 5.37 24.58 -11.61
N PRO A 295 5.72 25.58 -12.47
CA PRO A 295 6.00 26.90 -11.94
C PRO A 295 4.79 27.28 -11.10
N VAL A 296 5.06 27.79 -9.89
CA VAL A 296 4.07 28.51 -9.09
C VAL A 296 3.08 29.13 -10.05
N VAL A 297 1.84 28.69 -10.00
CA VAL A 297 0.74 29.09 -10.89
C VAL A 297 0.94 30.56 -11.20
N SER A 298 1.30 30.89 -12.44
CA SER A 298 1.53 32.30 -12.79
C SER A 298 0.24 33.02 -12.40
N LEU A 299 0.33 34.15 -11.74
CA LEU A 299 -0.82 34.98 -11.41
C LEU A 299 -1.81 35.09 -12.61
N ARG A 300 -1.29 35.10 -13.84
CA ARG A 300 -2.10 35.06 -15.07
C ARG A 300 -2.95 33.78 -15.23
N ALA A 301 -2.45 32.59 -14.88
CA ALA A 301 -3.22 31.34 -14.97
C ALA A 301 -4.24 31.22 -13.83
N PHE A 302 -4.00 31.88 -12.69
CA PHE A 302 -4.95 31.97 -11.59
C PHE A 302 -6.17 32.84 -11.97
N PHE A 303 -5.95 33.94 -12.70
CA PHE A 303 -7.02 34.83 -13.16
C PHE A 303 -7.75 34.32 -14.43
N ALA A 304 -7.22 33.32 -15.13
CA ALA A 304 -7.87 32.72 -16.31
C ALA A 304 -8.91 31.63 -15.96
N ARG A 305 -9.23 31.41 -14.69
CA ARG A 305 -10.21 30.42 -14.23
C ARG A 305 -11.61 31.02 -14.05
N PRO A 306 -12.71 30.20 -14.14
CA PRO A 306 -14.07 30.69 -14.28
C PRO A 306 -14.51 31.62 -13.14
N PRO A 307 -15.53 32.48 -13.38
CA PRO A 307 -15.85 33.68 -12.59
C PRO A 307 -16.19 33.45 -11.12
N GLU A 308 -16.59 32.24 -10.73
CA GLU A 308 -17.00 31.95 -9.35
C GLU A 308 -15.86 32.06 -8.31
N ARG A 309 -14.63 31.76 -8.68
CA ARG A 309 -13.48 31.89 -7.76
C ARG A 309 -12.93 33.30 -7.67
N THR A 310 -13.10 34.08 -8.73
CA THR A 310 -12.75 35.50 -8.73
C THR A 310 -13.74 36.29 -7.83
N LEU A 311 -15.00 35.90 -7.84
CA LEU A 311 -16.02 36.49 -6.93
C LEU A 311 -15.72 36.21 -5.46
N PHE A 312 -15.30 34.95 -5.15
CA PHE A 312 -14.97 34.56 -3.77
C PHE A 312 -13.75 35.32 -3.22
N LEU A 313 -12.73 35.56 -4.04
CA LEU A 313 -11.55 36.35 -3.65
C LEU A 313 -11.90 37.84 -3.49
N ILE A 314 -12.73 38.41 -4.35
CA ILE A 314 -13.18 39.79 -4.26
C ILE A 314 -14.00 39.98 -2.97
N THR A 315 -14.92 39.06 -2.64
CA THR A 315 -15.68 39.08 -1.37
C THR A 315 -14.78 38.95 -0.15
N LEU A 316 -13.74 38.11 -0.21
CA LEU A 316 -12.78 37.93 0.91
C LEU A 316 -11.97 39.21 1.14
N VAL A 317 -11.49 39.85 0.08
CA VAL A 317 -10.74 41.12 0.14
C VAL A 317 -11.63 42.28 0.64
N LEU A 318 -12.85 42.35 0.15
CA LEU A 318 -13.82 43.37 0.63
C LEU A 318 -14.21 43.17 2.10
N SER A 319 -14.37 41.92 2.55
CA SER A 319 -14.62 41.59 3.96
C SER A 319 -13.45 41.94 4.86
N ALA A 320 -12.22 41.72 4.41
CA ALA A 320 -11.01 42.10 5.15
C ALA A 320 -10.86 43.65 5.24
N LEU A 321 -11.15 44.36 4.17
CA LEU A 321 -11.14 45.81 4.14
C LEU A 321 -12.22 46.44 5.05
N THR A 322 -13.43 45.89 5.08
CA THR A 322 -14.50 46.31 6.00
C THR A 322 -14.12 46.06 7.47
N LEU A 323 -13.47 44.92 7.76
CA LEU A 323 -12.99 44.61 9.11
C LEU A 323 -11.89 45.61 9.56
N LEU A 324 -10.95 45.93 8.68
CA LEU A 324 -9.92 46.93 8.93
C LEU A 324 -10.53 48.31 9.18
N PHE A 325 -11.55 48.72 8.40
CA PHE A 325 -12.24 50.02 8.58
C PHE A 325 -13.03 50.11 9.90
N THR A 326 -13.53 48.97 10.41
CA THR A 326 -14.24 48.92 11.71
C THR A 326 -13.29 48.90 12.92
N LEU A 327 -12.05 48.49 12.75
CA LEU A 327 -11.03 48.45 13.82
C LEU A 327 -10.29 49.79 14.00
N PHE A 328 -10.36 50.69 13.01
CA PHE A 328 -9.73 52.02 13.05
C PHE A 328 -10.74 53.18 13.19
N LYS A 329 -11.97 52.89 13.59
CA LYS A 329 -12.97 53.83 14.02
C LYS A 329 -13.22 53.69 15.53
#